data_d6f0482ce3fba57b58484df6046b3526
#
_entry.id   d6f0482ce3fba57b58484df6046b3526
#
_cell.length_a   1.000
_cell.length_b   1.000
_cell.length_c   1.000
_cell.angle_alpha   90.00
_cell.angle_beta   90.00
_cell.angle_gamma   90.00
#
_symmetry.space_group_name_H-M   'P 1'
#
loop_
_entity.id
_entity.type
_entity.pdbx_description
1 polymer ?
#
loop_
_entity_poly.entity_id
_entity_poly.type
_entity_poly.pdbx_seq_one_letter_code
_entity_poly.pdbx_strand_id
1 'polypeptide(L)'
;MRVTLYIFDMGGVVSRNTDVFPDVLSYLDITREEFLTFAGENLEKLLNGRVSTDEFWAQFSRRYGREVKEELFGKFFHPSIDQEVIALIRQVKAHSRVVCGTNTFDPHYDYHLSRGHYVIFDAVFASNKIGLSKPDPEFYRYILKNEVVSPENTFFVDDMEVNVLSAERMGINATLFRDSKFLGLQIKNHQRSSGAFPP
;
A
#
# COMPACT_ATOMS: atom_id res chain seq x y z
N MET A 1 22.69 12.08 6.21
CA MET A 1 21.70 12.73 5.30
C MET A 1 20.38 12.84 6.04
N ARG A 2 19.58 13.87 5.78
CA ARG A 2 18.31 14.07 6.51
C ARG A 2 17.18 13.45 5.70
N VAL A 3 16.39 12.55 6.29
CA VAL A 3 15.15 12.07 5.68
C VAL A 3 14.13 13.21 5.63
N THR A 4 13.68 13.53 4.44
CA THR A 4 12.73 14.62 4.17
C THR A 4 11.39 14.13 3.65
N LEU A 5 11.34 12.89 3.13
CA LEU A 5 10.14 12.22 2.66
C LEU A 5 9.96 10.88 3.38
N TYR A 6 8.76 10.66 3.90
CA TYR A 6 8.33 9.37 4.44
C TYR A 6 7.20 8.82 3.57
N ILE A 7 7.35 7.58 3.13
CA ILE A 7 6.35 6.85 2.34
C ILE A 7 5.82 5.71 3.21
N PHE A 8 4.54 5.71 3.52
CA PHE A 8 3.87 4.65 4.27
C PHE A 8 2.98 3.84 3.33
N ASP A 9 3.06 2.51 3.40
CA ASP A 9 1.98 1.69 2.87
C ASP A 9 0.71 1.88 3.69
N MET A 10 -0.44 1.63 3.07
CA MET A 10 -1.74 1.70 3.74
C MET A 10 -2.12 0.35 4.33
N GLY A 11 -2.22 -0.68 3.49
CA GLY A 11 -2.60 -2.03 3.89
C GLY A 11 -1.50 -2.70 4.72
N GLY A 12 -1.85 -3.40 5.81
CA GLY A 12 -0.87 -4.07 6.67
C GLY A 12 -0.02 -3.14 7.54
N VAL A 13 0.09 -1.85 7.22
CA VAL A 13 0.86 -0.83 7.98
C VAL A 13 -0.07 0.11 8.73
N VAL A 14 -0.75 1.00 8.03
CA VAL A 14 -1.67 2.00 8.62
C VAL A 14 -3.05 1.41 8.86
N SER A 15 -3.44 0.47 8.02
CA SER A 15 -4.73 -0.22 8.06
C SER A 15 -4.50 -1.72 8.27
N ARG A 16 -5.22 -2.30 9.22
CA ARG A 16 -5.18 -3.72 9.58
C ARG A 16 -6.39 -4.46 9.00
N ASN A 17 -6.30 -5.79 8.90
CA ASN A 17 -7.36 -6.66 8.37
C ASN A 17 -7.74 -6.27 6.94
N THR A 18 -6.73 -6.12 6.09
CA THR A 18 -6.89 -5.68 4.70
C THR A 18 -6.86 -6.81 3.69
N ASP A 19 -6.45 -8.02 4.10
CA ASP A 19 -6.47 -9.21 3.24
C ASP A 19 -7.89 -9.78 3.17
N VAL A 20 -8.53 -9.59 2.03
CA VAL A 20 -9.89 -10.09 1.74
C VAL A 20 -9.89 -11.46 1.05
N PHE A 21 -8.73 -11.94 0.62
CA PHE A 21 -8.66 -13.19 -0.14
C PHE A 21 -9.21 -14.40 0.61
N PRO A 22 -8.95 -14.62 1.92
CA PRO A 22 -9.55 -15.75 2.63
C PRO A 22 -11.07 -15.79 2.53
N ASP A 23 -11.73 -14.64 2.70
CA ASP A 23 -13.20 -14.55 2.64
C ASP A 23 -13.73 -14.70 1.21
N VAL A 24 -13.04 -14.10 0.21
CA VAL A 24 -13.38 -14.24 -1.21
C VAL A 24 -13.26 -15.70 -1.66
N LEU A 25 -12.16 -16.38 -1.30
CA LEU A 25 -11.94 -17.78 -1.65
C LEU A 25 -12.98 -18.69 -1.01
N SER A 26 -13.28 -18.47 0.28
CA SER A 26 -14.33 -19.19 1.00
C SER A 26 -15.72 -18.99 0.39
N TYR A 27 -16.06 -17.75 0.00
CA TYR A 27 -17.34 -17.44 -0.65
C TYR A 27 -17.50 -18.10 -2.01
N LEU A 28 -16.41 -18.18 -2.78
CA LEU A 28 -16.40 -18.81 -4.11
C LEU A 28 -16.28 -20.34 -4.05
N ASP A 29 -15.90 -20.89 -2.89
CA ASP A 29 -15.58 -22.31 -2.68
C ASP A 29 -14.48 -22.79 -3.63
N ILE A 30 -13.37 -22.06 -3.67
CA ILE A 30 -12.18 -22.34 -4.50
C ILE A 30 -10.88 -22.12 -3.73
N THR A 31 -9.84 -22.76 -4.21
CA THR A 31 -8.46 -22.57 -3.74
C THR A 31 -7.87 -21.26 -4.28
N ARG A 32 -6.78 -20.80 -3.66
CA ARG A 32 -6.01 -19.65 -4.14
C ARG A 32 -5.44 -19.88 -5.54
N GLU A 33 -5.01 -21.10 -5.83
CA GLU A 33 -4.45 -21.48 -7.15
C GLU A 33 -5.51 -21.40 -8.26
N GLU A 34 -6.72 -21.92 -7.98
CA GLU A 34 -7.86 -21.79 -8.89
C GLU A 34 -8.24 -20.34 -9.12
N PHE A 35 -8.30 -19.54 -8.02
CA PHE A 35 -8.58 -18.11 -8.14
C PHE A 35 -7.56 -17.42 -9.06
N LEU A 36 -6.27 -17.64 -8.86
CA LEU A 36 -5.22 -17.05 -9.69
C LEU A 36 -5.31 -17.53 -11.15
N THR A 37 -5.70 -18.77 -11.38
CA THR A 37 -5.94 -19.32 -12.72
C THR A 37 -7.10 -18.60 -13.41
N PHE A 38 -8.21 -18.39 -12.72
CA PHE A 38 -9.39 -17.70 -13.28
C PHE A 38 -9.15 -16.18 -13.43
N ALA A 39 -8.48 -15.56 -12.50
CA ALA A 39 -8.11 -14.15 -12.57
C ALA A 39 -7.10 -13.86 -13.69
N GLY A 40 -6.07 -14.74 -13.83
CA GLY A 40 -5.00 -14.55 -14.80
C GLY A 40 -4.34 -13.18 -14.71
N GLU A 41 -4.00 -12.59 -15.85
CA GLU A 41 -3.41 -11.24 -15.93
C GLU A 41 -4.33 -10.10 -15.44
N ASN A 42 -5.64 -10.38 -15.29
CA ASN A 42 -6.59 -9.33 -14.96
C ASN A 42 -6.44 -8.84 -13.51
N LEU A 43 -5.85 -9.66 -12.62
CA LEU A 43 -5.58 -9.21 -11.25
C LEU A 43 -4.55 -8.09 -11.21
N GLU A 44 -3.48 -8.19 -12.01
CA GLU A 44 -2.49 -7.12 -12.14
C GLU A 44 -3.09 -5.89 -12.85
N LYS A 45 -3.89 -6.11 -13.91
CA LYS A 45 -4.58 -5.02 -14.61
C LYS A 45 -5.54 -4.26 -13.69
N LEU A 46 -6.25 -4.99 -12.82
CA LEU A 46 -7.12 -4.42 -11.80
C LEU A 46 -6.32 -3.60 -10.77
N LEU A 47 -5.21 -4.17 -10.25
CA LEU A 47 -4.34 -3.51 -9.30
C LEU A 47 -3.75 -2.21 -9.85
N ASN A 48 -3.49 -2.16 -11.15
CA ASN A 48 -2.98 -0.98 -11.87
C ASN A 48 -4.10 -0.11 -12.49
N GLY A 49 -5.36 -0.33 -12.12
CA GLY A 49 -6.50 0.47 -12.59
C GLY A 49 -6.76 0.41 -14.11
N ARG A 50 -6.25 -0.63 -14.78
CA ARG A 50 -6.40 -0.83 -16.25
C ARG A 50 -7.69 -1.56 -16.62
N VAL A 51 -8.34 -2.17 -15.65
CA VAL A 51 -9.69 -2.75 -15.75
C VAL A 51 -10.46 -2.35 -14.50
N SER A 52 -11.77 -2.16 -14.62
CA SER A 52 -12.66 -1.96 -13.48
C SER A 52 -12.91 -3.27 -12.72
N THR A 53 -13.41 -3.17 -11.49
CA THR A 53 -13.84 -4.36 -10.73
C THR A 53 -14.98 -5.11 -11.42
N ASP A 54 -15.90 -4.40 -12.06
CA ASP A 54 -17.00 -5.02 -12.83
C ASP A 54 -16.47 -5.83 -14.02
N GLU A 55 -15.52 -5.25 -14.78
CA GLU A 55 -14.86 -5.95 -15.88
C GLU A 55 -14.06 -7.15 -15.39
N PHE A 56 -13.36 -7.01 -14.26
CA PHE A 56 -12.62 -8.09 -13.63
C PHE A 56 -13.55 -9.25 -13.29
N TRP A 57 -14.62 -9.01 -12.53
CA TRP A 57 -15.56 -10.05 -12.11
C TRP A 57 -16.33 -10.67 -13.30
N ALA A 58 -16.65 -9.89 -14.33
CA ALA A 58 -17.25 -10.42 -15.55
C ALA A 58 -16.29 -11.36 -16.31
N GLN A 59 -15.00 -11.03 -16.38
CA GLN A 59 -14.01 -11.88 -17.03
C GLN A 59 -13.67 -13.11 -16.17
N PHE A 60 -13.59 -12.94 -14.84
CA PHE A 60 -13.41 -14.03 -13.88
C PHE A 60 -14.55 -15.04 -14.00
N SER A 61 -15.81 -14.59 -13.98
CA SER A 61 -17.01 -15.42 -14.05
C SER A 61 -17.02 -16.31 -15.30
N ARG A 62 -16.58 -15.78 -16.45
CA ARG A 62 -16.49 -16.52 -17.70
C ARG A 62 -15.51 -17.71 -17.63
N ARG A 63 -14.38 -17.52 -16.94
CA ARG A 63 -13.36 -18.58 -16.75
C ARG A 63 -13.73 -19.53 -15.62
N TYR A 64 -14.36 -19.00 -14.57
CA TYR A 64 -14.84 -19.77 -13.43
C TYR A 64 -16.04 -20.66 -13.76
N GLY A 65 -16.82 -20.31 -14.82
CA GLY A 65 -18.01 -21.06 -15.25
C GLY A 65 -19.26 -20.81 -14.40
N ARG A 66 -19.20 -19.88 -13.44
CA ARG A 66 -20.34 -19.43 -12.61
C ARG A 66 -20.31 -17.92 -12.51
N GLU A 67 -21.51 -17.29 -12.51
CA GLU A 67 -21.62 -15.85 -12.40
C GLU A 67 -21.32 -15.36 -10.98
N VAL A 68 -20.37 -14.44 -10.84
CA VAL A 68 -20.09 -13.69 -9.63
C VAL A 68 -20.83 -12.35 -9.76
N LYS A 69 -21.95 -12.21 -9.04
CA LYS A 69 -22.87 -11.07 -9.15
C LYS A 69 -22.51 -9.88 -8.26
N GLU A 70 -21.68 -10.14 -7.25
CA GLU A 70 -21.34 -9.15 -6.24
C GLU A 70 -19.88 -8.72 -6.40
N GLU A 71 -19.60 -7.48 -6.07
CA GLU A 71 -18.25 -6.98 -5.93
C GLU A 71 -17.66 -7.49 -4.60
N LEU A 72 -16.84 -8.56 -4.65
CA LEU A 72 -16.41 -9.28 -3.47
C LEU A 72 -15.26 -8.58 -2.72
N PHE A 73 -14.41 -7.83 -3.42
CA PHE A 73 -13.29 -7.17 -2.76
C PHE A 73 -13.77 -6.10 -1.77
N GLY A 74 -14.71 -5.27 -2.13
CA GLY A 74 -15.31 -4.30 -1.22
C GLY A 74 -16.26 -4.93 -0.21
N LYS A 75 -17.00 -5.99 -0.62
CA LYS A 75 -17.92 -6.71 0.26
C LYS A 75 -17.24 -7.21 1.54
N PHE A 76 -16.03 -7.76 1.41
CA PHE A 76 -15.27 -8.33 2.52
C PHE A 76 -14.24 -7.37 3.13
N PHE A 77 -14.16 -6.14 2.64
CA PHE A 77 -13.18 -5.17 3.11
C PHE A 77 -13.66 -4.41 4.35
N HIS A 78 -13.23 -4.88 5.52
CA HIS A 78 -13.59 -4.29 6.82
C HIS A 78 -12.34 -3.94 7.65
N PRO A 79 -11.47 -3.04 7.15
CA PRO A 79 -10.22 -2.72 7.83
C PRO A 79 -10.44 -1.87 9.08
N SER A 80 -9.45 -1.93 9.97
CA SER A 80 -9.33 -1.03 11.13
C SER A 80 -8.05 -0.19 11.01
N ILE A 81 -8.09 1.05 11.49
CA ILE A 81 -6.94 1.96 11.46
C ILE A 81 -6.09 1.80 12.72
N ASP A 82 -4.79 1.61 12.53
CA ASP A 82 -3.81 1.54 13.62
C ASP A 82 -3.51 2.95 14.15
N GLN A 83 -4.07 3.26 15.33
CA GLN A 83 -3.94 4.59 15.93
C GLN A 83 -2.52 4.91 16.41
N GLU A 84 -1.71 3.89 16.73
CA GLU A 84 -0.32 4.09 17.12
C GLU A 84 0.52 4.49 15.90
N VAL A 85 0.28 3.86 14.74
CA VAL A 85 0.93 4.27 13.49
C VAL A 85 0.48 5.67 13.07
N ILE A 86 -0.81 6.01 13.23
CA ILE A 86 -1.30 7.38 13.00
C ILE A 86 -0.57 8.39 13.88
N ALA A 87 -0.31 8.07 15.15
CA ALA A 87 0.45 8.95 16.04
C ALA A 87 1.90 9.15 15.56
N LEU A 88 2.57 8.09 15.08
CA LEU A 88 3.91 8.18 14.49
C LEU A 88 3.91 9.06 13.22
N ILE A 89 2.92 8.90 12.35
CA ILE A 89 2.78 9.74 11.14
C ILE A 89 2.66 11.22 11.53
N ARG A 90 1.83 11.56 12.53
CA ARG A 90 1.70 12.94 13.01
C ARG A 90 3.01 13.52 13.55
N GLN A 91 3.79 12.72 14.29
CA GLN A 91 5.09 13.14 14.78
C GLN A 91 6.08 13.43 13.64
N VAL A 92 6.13 12.56 12.65
CA VAL A 92 7.01 12.73 11.48
C VAL A 92 6.57 13.93 10.64
N LYS A 93 5.26 14.08 10.43
CA LYS A 93 4.67 15.15 9.61
C LYS A 93 4.96 16.56 10.14
N ALA A 94 5.28 16.71 11.42
CA ALA A 94 5.67 17.99 12.00
C ALA A 94 7.00 18.54 11.41
N HIS A 95 7.82 17.68 10.79
CA HIS A 95 9.18 18.04 10.35
C HIS A 95 9.56 17.50 8.96
N SER A 96 8.69 16.72 8.33
CA SER A 96 8.96 16.06 7.06
C SER A 96 7.67 15.89 6.27
N ARG A 97 7.79 15.74 4.97
CA ARG A 97 6.66 15.40 4.11
C ARG A 97 6.31 13.91 4.27
N VAL A 98 5.03 13.60 4.34
CA VAL A 98 4.54 12.24 4.55
C VAL A 98 3.49 11.89 3.50
N VAL A 99 3.75 10.85 2.71
CA VAL A 99 2.87 10.40 1.64
C VAL A 99 2.46 8.93 1.85
N CYS A 100 1.33 8.56 1.27
CA CYS A 100 0.90 7.17 1.18
C CYS A 100 1.36 6.59 -0.16
N GLY A 101 1.98 5.39 -0.16
CA GLY A 101 2.35 4.65 -1.35
C GLY A 101 1.78 3.24 -1.30
N THR A 102 0.63 2.99 -1.92
CA THR A 102 -0.16 1.76 -1.68
C THR A 102 -0.56 1.03 -2.96
N ASN A 103 -0.52 -0.32 -2.88
CA ASN A 103 -1.18 -1.18 -3.86
C ASN A 103 -2.63 -1.38 -3.44
N THR A 104 -3.59 -1.07 -4.31
CA THR A 104 -5.01 -1.12 -3.93
C THR A 104 -5.94 -1.28 -5.14
N PHE A 105 -7.16 -1.72 -4.87
CA PHE A 105 -8.28 -1.78 -5.82
C PHE A 105 -9.22 -0.59 -5.61
N ASP A 106 -10.03 -0.24 -6.61
CA ASP A 106 -10.99 0.86 -6.48
C ASP A 106 -11.91 0.76 -5.26
N PRO A 107 -12.53 -0.39 -4.91
CA PRO A 107 -13.39 -0.48 -3.72
C PRO A 107 -12.65 -0.20 -2.41
N HIS A 108 -11.40 -0.66 -2.27
CA HIS A 108 -10.59 -0.41 -1.08
C HIS A 108 -10.13 1.06 -1.01
N TYR A 109 -9.72 1.63 -2.15
CA TYR A 109 -9.36 3.04 -2.25
C TYR A 109 -10.53 3.94 -1.85
N ASP A 110 -11.72 3.70 -2.43
CA ASP A 110 -12.93 4.48 -2.19
C ASP A 110 -13.43 4.32 -0.73
N TYR A 111 -13.28 3.13 -0.14
CA TYR A 111 -13.55 2.91 1.27
C TYR A 111 -12.70 3.83 2.16
N HIS A 112 -11.39 3.87 1.93
CA HIS A 112 -10.51 4.73 2.71
C HIS A 112 -10.74 6.22 2.42
N LEU A 113 -10.97 6.57 1.17
CA LEU A 113 -11.23 7.95 0.75
C LEU A 113 -12.50 8.50 1.41
N SER A 114 -13.61 7.77 1.34
CA SER A 114 -14.91 8.18 1.90
C SER A 114 -14.89 8.36 3.43
N ARG A 115 -13.97 7.69 4.12
CA ARG A 115 -13.79 7.80 5.58
C ARG A 115 -12.72 8.79 5.98
N GLY A 116 -12.11 9.49 5.03
CA GLY A 116 -11.06 10.48 5.30
C GLY A 116 -9.75 9.89 5.82
N HIS A 117 -9.50 8.58 5.62
CA HIS A 117 -8.28 7.94 6.13
C HIS A 117 -7.01 8.47 5.44
N TYR A 118 -7.14 9.01 4.23
CA TYR A 118 -6.01 9.59 3.50
C TYR A 118 -5.67 11.03 3.89
N VAL A 119 -6.52 11.72 4.65
CA VAL A 119 -6.32 13.15 5.01
C VAL A 119 -5.04 13.40 5.81
N ILE A 120 -4.55 12.36 6.51
CA ILE A 120 -3.30 12.47 7.28
C ILE A 120 -2.07 12.63 6.39
N PHE A 121 -2.10 12.18 5.15
CA PHE A 121 -0.99 12.25 4.20
C PHE A 121 -0.98 13.57 3.43
N ASP A 122 0.19 13.99 2.98
CA ASP A 122 0.37 15.16 2.11
C ASP A 122 0.07 14.84 0.63
N ALA A 123 0.23 13.56 0.25
CA ALA A 123 -0.18 13.03 -1.05
C ALA A 123 -0.46 11.51 -0.94
N VAL A 124 -1.21 10.98 -1.91
CA VAL A 124 -1.52 9.54 -2.00
C VAL A 124 -1.16 9.05 -3.40
N PHE A 125 -0.28 8.06 -3.45
CA PHE A 125 0.13 7.35 -4.65
C PHE A 125 -0.46 5.93 -4.59
N ALA A 126 -1.64 5.77 -5.14
CA ALA A 126 -2.38 4.52 -5.17
C ALA A 126 -2.21 3.84 -6.54
N SER A 127 -1.86 2.56 -6.56
CA SER A 127 -1.53 1.82 -7.79
C SER A 127 -2.63 1.91 -8.85
N ASN A 128 -3.89 1.78 -8.43
CA ASN A 128 -5.07 1.87 -9.29
C ASN A 128 -5.30 3.27 -9.90
N LYS A 129 -4.65 4.32 -9.37
CA LYS A 129 -4.76 5.71 -9.87
C LYS A 129 -3.56 6.13 -10.71
N ILE A 130 -2.36 5.59 -10.39
CA ILE A 130 -1.12 5.96 -11.11
C ILE A 130 -0.71 4.95 -12.18
N GLY A 131 -1.34 3.76 -12.21
CA GLY A 131 -1.03 2.71 -13.19
C GLY A 131 0.24 1.93 -12.93
N LEU A 132 0.86 2.09 -11.76
CA LEU A 132 2.09 1.47 -11.33
C LEU A 132 1.89 0.84 -9.95
N SER A 133 2.49 -0.33 -9.69
CA SER A 133 2.36 -1.03 -8.42
C SER A 133 3.70 -1.51 -7.88
N LYS A 134 3.85 -1.56 -6.57
CA LYS A 134 4.95 -2.24 -5.89
C LYS A 134 4.90 -3.74 -6.25
N PRO A 135 6.03 -4.44 -6.41
CA PRO A 135 7.42 -4.01 -6.20
C PRO A 135 8.10 -3.41 -7.44
N ASP A 136 7.39 -3.00 -8.49
CA ASP A 136 8.01 -2.41 -9.67
C ASP A 136 8.81 -1.15 -9.27
N PRO A 137 10.10 -1.03 -9.63
CA PRO A 137 10.90 0.17 -9.39
C PRO A 137 10.30 1.46 -9.93
N GLU A 138 9.48 1.39 -11.00
CA GLU A 138 8.82 2.57 -11.57
C GLU A 138 7.81 3.20 -10.61
N PHE A 139 7.18 2.41 -9.72
CA PHE A 139 6.32 2.93 -8.67
C PHE A 139 7.07 3.91 -7.76
N TYR A 140 8.26 3.52 -7.30
CA TYR A 140 9.09 4.36 -6.43
C TYR A 140 9.66 5.55 -7.18
N ARG A 141 10.13 5.36 -8.43
CA ARG A 141 10.61 6.47 -9.28
C ARG A 141 9.54 7.51 -9.51
N TYR A 142 8.29 7.07 -9.72
CA TYR A 142 7.16 7.97 -9.90
C TYR A 142 6.96 8.85 -8.64
N ILE A 143 6.97 8.27 -7.45
CA ILE A 143 6.84 9.02 -6.19
C ILE A 143 8.00 9.99 -6.02
N LEU A 144 9.24 9.51 -6.12
CA LEU A 144 10.44 10.35 -5.93
C LEU A 144 10.48 11.53 -6.89
N LYS A 145 10.07 11.33 -8.15
CA LYS A 145 9.99 12.38 -9.15
C LYS A 145 8.91 13.42 -8.82
N ASN A 146 7.73 13.00 -8.39
CA ASN A 146 6.63 13.91 -8.05
C ASN A 146 6.91 14.69 -6.77
N GLU A 147 7.59 14.07 -5.79
CA GLU A 147 7.96 14.70 -4.53
C GLU A 147 9.29 15.48 -4.62
N VAL A 148 10.00 15.38 -5.76
CA VAL A 148 11.30 16.06 -6.02
C VAL A 148 12.33 15.75 -4.92
N VAL A 149 12.43 14.48 -4.54
CA VAL A 149 13.31 14.01 -3.45
C VAL A 149 14.18 12.85 -3.94
N SER A 150 15.44 12.81 -3.49
CA SER A 150 16.35 11.71 -3.80
C SER A 150 16.08 10.47 -2.93
N PRO A 151 16.43 9.27 -3.41
CA PRO A 151 16.19 8.02 -2.68
C PRO A 151 16.78 8.02 -1.26
N GLU A 152 18.02 8.47 -1.10
CA GLU A 152 18.73 8.48 0.18
C GLU A 152 18.12 9.43 1.22
N ASN A 153 17.29 10.38 0.81
CA ASN A 153 16.54 11.29 1.68
C ASN A 153 15.09 10.80 1.92
N THR A 154 14.79 9.58 1.49
CA THR A 154 13.46 8.97 1.60
C THR A 154 13.48 7.79 2.56
N PHE A 155 12.44 7.67 3.38
CA PHE A 155 12.15 6.52 4.23
C PHE A 155 10.86 5.85 3.76
N PHE A 156 10.90 4.53 3.59
CA PHE A 156 9.75 3.72 3.17
C PHE A 156 9.45 2.63 4.20
N VAL A 157 8.17 2.39 4.45
CA VAL A 157 7.69 1.30 5.30
C VAL A 157 6.57 0.52 4.63
N ASP A 158 6.70 -0.82 4.66
CA ASP A 158 5.76 -1.75 4.03
C ASP A 158 5.76 -3.08 4.80
N ASP A 159 4.68 -3.82 4.80
CA ASP A 159 4.56 -5.13 5.47
C ASP A 159 5.01 -6.30 4.57
N MET A 160 5.24 -6.05 3.28
CA MET A 160 5.72 -7.03 2.31
C MET A 160 7.22 -6.87 2.05
N GLU A 161 8.00 -7.91 2.38
CA GLU A 161 9.46 -7.91 2.21
C GLU A 161 9.89 -7.62 0.76
N VAL A 162 9.14 -8.14 -0.23
CA VAL A 162 9.45 -7.92 -1.64
C VAL A 162 9.40 -6.43 -2.03
N ASN A 163 8.50 -5.66 -1.43
CA ASN A 163 8.38 -4.22 -1.64
C ASN A 163 9.55 -3.47 -0.98
N VAL A 164 9.90 -3.87 0.25
CA VAL A 164 11.04 -3.30 0.98
C VAL A 164 12.34 -3.52 0.21
N LEU A 165 12.61 -4.75 -0.23
CA LEU A 165 13.82 -5.09 -0.99
C LEU A 165 13.90 -4.32 -2.32
N SER A 166 12.75 -4.10 -2.98
CA SER A 166 12.73 -3.30 -4.21
C SER A 166 13.07 -1.83 -3.95
N ALA A 167 12.55 -1.24 -2.89
CA ALA A 167 12.87 0.14 -2.48
C ALA A 167 14.36 0.29 -2.09
N GLU A 168 14.91 -0.67 -1.33
CA GLU A 168 16.33 -0.67 -0.94
C GLU A 168 17.26 -0.71 -2.16
N ARG A 169 16.93 -1.53 -3.17
CA ARG A 169 17.71 -1.57 -4.43
C ARG A 169 17.75 -0.24 -5.16
N MET A 170 16.80 0.62 -4.91
CA MET A 170 16.77 1.99 -5.45
C MET A 170 17.49 3.02 -4.57
N GLY A 171 18.07 2.59 -3.44
CA GLY A 171 18.75 3.48 -2.49
C GLY A 171 17.82 4.19 -1.50
N ILE A 172 16.54 3.78 -1.43
CA ILE A 172 15.60 4.27 -0.42
C ILE A 172 15.90 3.58 0.91
N ASN A 173 15.88 4.32 2.02
CA ASN A 173 15.93 3.73 3.35
C ASN A 173 14.61 3.04 3.64
N ALA A 174 14.55 1.72 3.55
CA ALA A 174 13.31 0.99 3.70
C ALA A 174 13.32 0.11 4.97
N THR A 175 12.13 -0.20 5.49
CA THR A 175 11.97 -1.08 6.64
C THR A 175 10.72 -1.94 6.50
N LEU A 176 10.88 -3.22 6.86
CA LEU A 176 9.76 -4.14 6.96
C LEU A 176 8.95 -3.80 8.22
N PHE A 177 7.67 -3.53 8.04
CA PHE A 177 6.76 -3.28 9.14
C PHE A 177 6.55 -4.56 9.96
N ARG A 178 6.64 -4.44 11.28
CA ARG A 178 6.34 -5.51 12.24
C ARG A 178 5.25 -5.08 13.21
N ASP A 179 5.48 -3.94 13.85
CA ASP A 179 4.55 -3.28 14.76
C ASP A 179 4.91 -1.80 14.90
N SER A 180 4.04 -1.03 15.53
CA SER A 180 4.22 0.41 15.76
C SER A 180 5.44 0.75 16.61
N LYS A 181 5.80 -0.10 17.60
CA LYS A 181 6.98 0.14 18.46
C LYS A 181 8.26 -0.01 17.68
N PHE A 182 8.37 -1.09 16.89
CA PHE A 182 9.51 -1.31 16.01
C PHE A 182 9.65 -0.18 15.00
N LEU A 183 8.55 0.21 14.34
CA LEU A 183 8.54 1.33 13.40
C LEU A 183 9.00 2.64 14.06
N GLY A 184 8.53 2.94 15.27
CA GLY A 184 8.95 4.12 16.03
C GLY A 184 10.46 4.13 16.33
N LEU A 185 11.06 2.96 16.59
CA LEU A 185 12.52 2.84 16.75
C LEU A 185 13.26 3.10 15.44
N GLN A 186 12.78 2.54 14.32
CA GLN A 186 13.40 2.75 13.01
C GLN A 186 13.37 4.23 12.62
N ILE A 187 12.23 4.90 12.77
CA ILE A 187 12.10 6.34 12.51
C ILE A 187 13.10 7.14 13.34
N LYS A 188 13.20 6.87 14.66
CA LYS A 188 14.15 7.56 15.55
C LYS A 188 15.61 7.35 15.14
N ASN A 189 15.98 6.14 14.73
CA ASN A 189 17.35 5.83 14.29
C ASN A 189 17.71 6.63 13.04
N HIS A 190 16.80 6.71 12.05
CA HIS A 190 17.02 7.50 10.84
C HIS A 190 17.09 9.00 11.12
N GLN A 191 16.28 9.52 12.06
CA GLN A 191 16.35 10.93 12.48
C GLN A 191 17.66 11.29 13.17
N ARG A 192 18.21 10.40 14.02
CA ARG A 192 19.50 10.60 14.72
C ARG A 192 20.69 10.55 13.77
N SER A 193 20.72 9.61 12.85
CA SER A 193 21.77 9.50 11.82
C SER A 193 21.83 10.74 10.93
N SER A 194 20.76 11.52 10.90
CA SER A 194 20.60 12.74 10.12
C SER A 194 21.01 14.02 10.85
N GLY A 195 21.45 13.95 12.11
CA GLY A 195 21.83 15.13 12.89
C GLY A 195 20.68 16.09 13.24
N ALA A 196 19.43 15.62 13.21
CA ALA A 196 18.24 16.45 13.35
C ALA A 196 17.84 16.79 14.81
N PHE A 197 18.48 16.14 15.81
CA PHE A 197 18.31 16.47 17.23
C PHE A 197 19.66 16.48 17.95
N PRO A 198 19.98 17.54 18.73
CA PRO A 198 21.08 17.49 19.69
C PRO A 198 20.78 16.47 20.80
N PRO A 199 21.83 15.94 21.48
CA PRO A 199 21.72 14.95 22.54
C PRO A 199 20.86 15.39 23.72
#